data_0a2fc66934b245495abc3daf807b9fd4
#
_entry.id   0a2fc66934b245495abc3daf807b9fd4
#
_cell.length_a   1.000
_cell.length_b   1.000
_cell.length_c   1.000
_cell.angle_alpha   90.00
_cell.angle_beta   90.00
_cell.angle_gamma   90.00
#
_symmetry.space_group_name_H-M   'P 1'
#
loop_
_entity.id
_entity.type
_entity.pdbx_description
1 polymer ?
#
loop_
_entity_poly.entity_id
_entity_poly.type
_entity_poly.pdbx_seq_one_letter_code
_entity_poly.pdbx_strand_id
1 'polypeptide(L)'
;MKKIVILGAGIGGLSVINEIRESGVPLDDLDITVVDEDFAHFLGFTLPWVMRGWREADSVPIRPSAQALSGINTITGSVTGIDPIARTVTLSDTSTLSFDALIISTGARNALDKVPGLAESAARGDAVHYYSVAGAGDARRALANFSAGKLVFLVTSQPFRCPVAPYEGALLASDLLSEKDVRSNVDLSVYTPELHPMPSAGPYAGPQLVQLLRDNGIAFHGEHRTERIDPDGKVVVFADGTTVSFDLLVFVPPHEPSVTIEGSGWIDVDAETMQTRYDGIWAIGDTAAVTSPSGKPLPKAAIFAKNGAKAAAQNVLRYLGRSDRGGALSGLGYCYLDTGQHRAAQGKGDFFSLPHPAITLTEPSSSQHHDKQDEESQWRAMWESRSGA
;
A
#
# COMPACT_ATOMS: atom_id res chain seq x y z
N MET A 1 7.57 33.79 -3.12
CA MET A 1 7.69 32.40 -3.62
C MET A 1 6.31 31.76 -3.59
N LYS A 2 6.05 30.82 -4.47
CA LYS A 2 4.80 30.04 -4.47
C LYS A 2 4.88 28.93 -3.44
N LYS A 3 3.83 28.79 -2.63
CA LYS A 3 3.77 27.83 -1.52
C LYS A 3 3.20 26.50 -1.99
N ILE A 4 3.99 25.44 -1.93
CA ILE A 4 3.57 24.07 -2.17
C ILE A 4 3.56 23.34 -0.84
N VAL A 5 2.41 22.79 -0.43
CA VAL A 5 2.31 21.96 0.75
C VAL A 5 2.10 20.51 0.29
N ILE A 6 2.91 19.59 0.82
CA ILE A 6 2.83 18.14 0.59
C ILE A 6 2.48 17.48 1.92
N LEU A 7 1.37 16.76 1.95
CA LEU A 7 0.94 16.01 3.14
C LEU A 7 1.35 14.56 3.00
N GLY A 8 2.21 14.10 3.89
CA GLY A 8 2.79 12.77 3.93
C GLY A 8 4.17 12.68 3.26
N ALA A 9 5.17 12.18 4.00
CA ALA A 9 6.53 11.89 3.56
C ALA A 9 6.73 10.38 3.26
N GLY A 10 5.68 9.71 2.79
CA GLY A 10 5.75 8.35 2.28
C GLY A 10 6.21 8.29 0.82
N ILE A 11 5.97 7.15 0.16
CA ILE A 11 6.39 6.91 -1.23
C ILE A 11 5.89 8.03 -2.16
N GLY A 12 4.61 8.41 -2.05
CA GLY A 12 4.03 9.44 -2.92
C GLY A 12 4.68 10.81 -2.72
N GLY A 13 4.70 11.32 -1.48
CA GLY A 13 5.22 12.66 -1.19
C GLY A 13 6.70 12.81 -1.48
N LEU A 14 7.51 11.82 -1.12
CA LEU A 14 8.93 11.81 -1.45
C LEU A 14 9.17 11.72 -2.98
N SER A 15 8.35 10.95 -3.70
CA SER A 15 8.42 10.94 -5.17
C SER A 15 8.08 12.30 -5.78
N VAL A 16 7.12 13.06 -5.22
CA VAL A 16 6.83 14.44 -5.68
C VAL A 16 8.06 15.33 -5.53
N ILE A 17 8.75 15.28 -4.38
CA ILE A 17 9.96 16.05 -4.16
C ILE A 17 11.02 15.71 -5.22
N ASN A 18 11.22 14.41 -5.49
CA ASN A 18 12.17 13.96 -6.50
C ASN A 18 11.79 14.48 -7.90
N GLU A 19 10.52 14.37 -8.30
CA GLU A 19 10.03 14.83 -9.61
C GLU A 19 10.17 16.35 -9.77
N ILE A 20 9.94 17.14 -8.69
CA ILE A 20 10.17 18.59 -8.72
C ILE A 20 11.67 18.87 -8.93
N ARG A 21 12.57 18.18 -8.27
CA ARG A 21 14.02 18.32 -8.45
C ARG A 21 14.48 17.98 -9.86
N GLU A 22 13.94 16.91 -10.42
CA GLU A 22 14.24 16.46 -11.79
C GLU A 22 13.64 17.36 -12.87
N SER A 23 12.66 18.21 -12.51
CA SER A 23 12.02 19.13 -13.46
C SER A 23 12.92 20.21 -14.00
N GLY A 24 14.04 20.49 -13.32
CA GLY A 24 14.95 21.60 -13.63
C GLY A 24 14.48 22.97 -13.11
N VAL A 25 13.35 23.05 -12.41
CA VAL A 25 12.89 24.28 -11.73
C VAL A 25 13.74 24.48 -10.47
N PRO A 26 14.39 25.64 -10.28
CA PRO A 26 15.19 25.89 -9.07
C PRO A 26 14.32 25.82 -7.82
N LEU A 27 14.75 25.06 -6.82
CA LEU A 27 14.02 24.94 -5.54
C LEU A 27 13.88 26.29 -4.83
N ASP A 28 14.87 27.16 -4.97
CA ASP A 28 14.87 28.53 -4.40
C ASP A 28 13.71 29.41 -4.93
N ASP A 29 13.08 29.05 -6.03
CA ASP A 29 11.91 29.73 -6.58
C ASP A 29 10.59 29.25 -5.97
N LEU A 30 10.64 28.18 -5.17
CA LEU A 30 9.48 27.51 -4.55
C LEU A 30 9.62 27.51 -3.02
N ASP A 31 8.49 27.62 -2.33
CA ASP A 31 8.39 27.42 -0.88
C ASP A 31 7.70 26.08 -0.65
N ILE A 32 8.49 25.00 -0.56
CA ILE A 32 7.98 23.64 -0.43
C ILE A 32 8.02 23.23 1.04
N THR A 33 6.85 22.89 1.58
CA THR A 33 6.69 22.38 2.94
C THR A 33 6.12 20.97 2.89
N VAL A 34 6.78 20.02 3.56
CA VAL A 34 6.28 18.66 3.76
C VAL A 34 5.84 18.47 5.20
N VAL A 35 4.63 17.96 5.39
CA VAL A 35 4.06 17.64 6.70
C VAL A 35 3.96 16.13 6.83
N ASP A 36 4.50 15.56 7.90
CA ASP A 36 4.39 14.13 8.20
C ASP A 36 4.36 13.91 9.72
N GLU A 37 3.80 12.81 10.17
CA GLU A 37 3.66 12.53 11.61
C GLU A 37 4.98 12.24 12.29
N ASP A 38 5.92 11.53 11.63
CA ASP A 38 7.19 11.12 12.23
C ASP A 38 8.35 10.98 11.23
N PHE A 39 8.09 11.30 9.96
CA PHE A 39 9.04 11.11 8.85
C PHE A 39 9.63 9.69 8.78
N ALA A 40 8.86 8.69 9.22
CA ALA A 40 9.21 7.29 9.08
C ALA A 40 8.23 6.60 8.15
N HIS A 41 8.72 6.12 7.03
CA HIS A 41 7.93 5.34 6.10
C HIS A 41 8.56 3.97 5.83
N PHE A 42 7.87 3.13 5.11
CA PHE A 42 8.37 1.84 4.67
C PHE A 42 7.82 1.48 3.29
N LEU A 43 8.52 0.62 2.60
CA LEU A 43 8.00 0.01 1.38
C LEU A 43 7.13 -1.18 1.81
N GLY A 44 5.82 -1.11 1.56
CA GLY A 44 4.84 -2.10 2.05
C GLY A 44 5.18 -3.54 1.67
N PHE A 45 5.86 -3.74 0.53
CA PHE A 45 6.27 -5.05 0.06
C PHE A 45 7.40 -5.71 0.89
N THR A 46 8.00 -5.00 1.86
CA THR A 46 9.00 -5.57 2.77
C THR A 46 8.36 -6.23 4.01
N LEU A 47 7.11 -5.88 4.33
CA LEU A 47 6.41 -6.42 5.51
C LEU A 47 6.13 -7.92 5.42
N PRO A 48 5.79 -8.52 4.26
CA PRO A 48 5.74 -9.97 4.10
C PRO A 48 7.06 -10.67 4.45
N TRP A 49 8.23 -10.03 4.20
CA TRP A 49 9.53 -10.58 4.60
C TRP A 49 9.71 -10.61 6.11
N VAL A 50 9.21 -9.60 6.83
CA VAL A 50 9.20 -9.60 8.30
C VAL A 50 8.33 -10.74 8.82
N MET A 51 7.10 -10.86 8.31
CA MET A 51 6.18 -11.93 8.67
C MET A 51 6.82 -13.31 8.43
N ARG A 52 7.50 -13.51 7.29
CA ARG A 52 8.19 -14.75 6.93
C ARG A 52 9.44 -15.02 7.81
N GLY A 53 10.02 -13.99 8.41
CA GLY A 53 11.25 -14.08 9.18
C GLY A 53 12.54 -13.86 8.38
N TRP A 54 12.43 -13.37 7.14
CA TRP A 54 13.59 -13.01 6.31
C TRP A 54 14.16 -11.63 6.65
N ARG A 55 13.41 -10.82 7.40
CA ARG A 55 13.77 -9.45 7.75
C ARG A 55 13.40 -9.16 9.21
N GLU A 56 14.26 -8.41 9.90
CA GLU A 56 13.94 -7.87 11.22
C GLU A 56 13.03 -6.63 11.09
N ALA A 57 12.02 -6.52 11.97
CA ALA A 57 11.04 -5.44 11.93
C ALA A 57 11.70 -4.06 12.05
N ASP A 58 12.70 -3.91 12.95
CA ASP A 58 13.40 -2.66 13.21
C ASP A 58 14.23 -2.17 12.01
N SER A 59 14.54 -3.03 11.04
CA SER A 59 15.26 -2.68 9.82
C SER A 59 14.38 -2.15 8.70
N VAL A 60 13.05 -2.21 8.87
CA VAL A 60 12.10 -1.83 7.81
C VAL A 60 11.88 -0.32 7.70
N PRO A 61 11.75 0.46 8.79
CA PRO A 61 11.53 1.90 8.68
C PRO A 61 12.67 2.61 7.94
N ILE A 62 12.27 3.54 7.09
CA ILE A 62 13.15 4.40 6.29
C ILE A 62 12.89 5.82 6.75
N ARG A 63 13.97 6.56 7.10
CA ARG A 63 13.91 7.96 7.51
C ARG A 63 14.71 8.82 6.57
N PRO A 64 14.07 9.75 5.83
CA PRO A 64 14.80 10.68 4.98
C PRO A 64 15.80 11.50 5.82
N SER A 65 17.03 11.57 5.33
CA SER A 65 18.06 12.39 5.99
C SER A 65 17.82 13.88 5.76
N ALA A 66 18.38 14.72 6.62
CA ALA A 66 18.35 16.17 6.43
C ALA A 66 18.99 16.59 5.09
N GLN A 67 20.01 15.87 4.63
CA GLN A 67 20.63 16.11 3.32
C GLN A 67 19.67 15.76 2.18
N ALA A 68 18.96 14.63 2.28
CA ALA A 68 17.96 14.23 1.29
C ALA A 68 16.77 15.19 1.22
N LEU A 69 16.47 15.92 2.31
CA LEU A 69 15.42 16.92 2.37
C LEU A 69 15.95 18.37 2.27
N SER A 70 17.21 18.56 1.85
CA SER A 70 17.77 19.90 1.68
C SER A 70 16.95 20.76 0.71
N GLY A 71 16.65 22.00 1.09
CA GLY A 71 15.81 22.93 0.34
C GLY A 71 14.29 22.70 0.53
N ILE A 72 13.89 21.80 1.43
CA ILE A 72 12.49 21.50 1.75
C ILE A 72 12.24 21.83 3.23
N ASN A 73 11.19 22.57 3.52
CA ASN A 73 10.71 22.79 4.89
C ASN A 73 10.00 21.53 5.38
N THR A 74 10.31 21.09 6.59
CA THR A 74 9.69 19.90 7.20
C THR A 74 8.94 20.28 8.45
N ILE A 75 7.71 19.77 8.61
CA ILE A 75 6.88 19.94 9.80
C ILE A 75 6.45 18.56 10.28
N THR A 76 6.82 18.22 11.51
CA THR A 76 6.31 17.01 12.16
C THR A 76 4.96 17.33 12.82
N GLY A 77 3.90 16.64 12.38
CA GLY A 77 2.56 16.84 12.90
C GLY A 77 1.50 16.07 12.11
N SER A 78 0.37 15.81 12.76
CA SER A 78 -0.79 15.16 12.15
C SER A 78 -1.73 16.21 11.54
N VAL A 79 -2.24 15.94 10.37
CA VAL A 79 -3.24 16.77 9.70
C VAL A 79 -4.62 16.45 10.26
N THR A 80 -5.34 17.48 10.75
CA THR A 80 -6.68 17.34 11.32
C THR A 80 -7.79 17.92 10.43
N GLY A 81 -7.43 18.77 9.45
CA GLY A 81 -8.41 19.35 8.53
C GLY A 81 -7.77 20.00 7.32
N ILE A 82 -8.54 20.04 6.23
CA ILE A 82 -8.20 20.73 5.00
C ILE A 82 -9.41 21.61 4.63
N ASP A 83 -9.20 22.93 4.55
CA ASP A 83 -10.19 23.85 3.98
C ASP A 83 -9.78 24.19 2.55
N PRO A 84 -10.46 23.61 1.55
CA PRO A 84 -10.10 23.80 0.15
C PRO A 84 -10.46 25.20 -0.37
N ILE A 85 -11.38 25.90 0.28
CA ILE A 85 -11.83 27.23 -0.13
C ILE A 85 -10.92 28.30 0.48
N ALA A 86 -10.64 28.19 1.79
CA ALA A 86 -9.68 29.07 2.46
C ALA A 86 -8.22 28.75 2.08
N ARG A 87 -7.99 27.60 1.41
CA ARG A 87 -6.65 27.10 1.02
C ARG A 87 -5.72 26.97 2.23
N THR A 88 -6.21 26.30 3.26
CA THR A 88 -5.47 26.06 4.50
C THR A 88 -5.51 24.61 4.92
N VAL A 89 -4.43 24.15 5.57
CA VAL A 89 -4.32 22.87 6.25
C VAL A 89 -4.20 23.15 7.74
N THR A 90 -4.98 22.44 8.57
CA THR A 90 -4.92 22.52 10.03
C THR A 90 -4.17 21.30 10.57
N LEU A 91 -3.26 21.53 11.51
CA LEU A 91 -2.50 20.51 12.20
C LEU A 91 -3.07 20.23 13.60
N SER A 92 -2.64 19.14 14.21
CA SER A 92 -3.09 18.69 15.55
C SER A 92 -2.78 19.68 16.67
N ASP A 93 -1.76 20.53 16.52
CA ASP A 93 -1.41 21.62 17.45
C ASP A 93 -2.23 22.91 17.20
N THR A 94 -3.24 22.85 16.33
CA THR A 94 -4.10 23.95 15.89
C THR A 94 -3.43 24.99 14.98
N SER A 95 -2.16 24.81 14.63
CA SER A 95 -1.51 25.66 13.64
C SER A 95 -2.10 25.45 12.24
N THR A 96 -2.02 26.47 11.40
CA THR A 96 -2.54 26.43 10.04
C THR A 96 -1.47 26.79 9.02
N LEU A 97 -1.47 26.07 7.90
CA LEU A 97 -0.58 26.31 6.77
C LEU A 97 -1.42 26.76 5.57
N SER A 98 -1.10 27.91 5.00
CA SER A 98 -1.68 28.35 3.73
C SER A 98 -0.88 27.81 2.55
N PHE A 99 -1.54 27.53 1.43
CA PHE A 99 -0.89 27.00 0.23
C PHE A 99 -1.37 27.70 -1.06
N ASP A 100 -0.51 27.78 -2.06
CA ASP A 100 -0.87 28.04 -3.46
C ASP A 100 -1.20 26.73 -4.18
N ALA A 101 -0.51 25.63 -3.84
CA ALA A 101 -0.79 24.27 -4.32
C ALA A 101 -0.66 23.27 -3.17
N LEU A 102 -1.57 22.29 -3.13
CA LEU A 102 -1.59 21.22 -2.13
C LEU A 102 -1.52 19.84 -2.80
N ILE A 103 -0.66 18.98 -2.29
CA ILE A 103 -0.58 17.57 -2.69
C ILE A 103 -0.85 16.69 -1.47
N ILE A 104 -1.91 15.89 -1.54
CA ILE A 104 -2.30 14.97 -0.48
C ILE A 104 -1.76 13.58 -0.83
N SER A 105 -0.80 13.09 -0.03
CA SER A 105 -0.15 11.78 -0.19
C SER A 105 -0.05 11.02 1.13
N THR A 106 -1.04 11.20 2.01
CA THR A 106 -1.07 10.66 3.37
C THR A 106 -1.34 9.16 3.43
N GLY A 107 -1.58 8.52 2.28
CA GLY A 107 -1.83 7.08 2.21
C GLY A 107 -3.13 6.64 2.88
N ALA A 108 -3.11 5.42 3.43
CA ALA A 108 -4.26 4.79 4.05
C ALA A 108 -3.89 4.22 5.42
N ARG A 109 -4.82 4.29 6.37
CA ARG A 109 -4.72 3.69 7.69
C ARG A 109 -5.44 2.34 7.76
N ASN A 110 -5.01 1.49 8.67
CA ASN A 110 -5.70 0.26 9.02
C ASN A 110 -6.89 0.59 9.96
N ALA A 111 -8.10 0.13 9.62
CA ALA A 111 -9.34 0.48 10.32
C ALA A 111 -10.02 -0.79 10.86
N LEU A 112 -9.40 -1.42 11.88
CA LEU A 112 -9.87 -2.69 12.45
C LEU A 112 -11.28 -2.60 13.04
N ASP A 113 -11.69 -1.40 13.45
CA ASP A 113 -13.01 -1.08 13.99
C ASP A 113 -14.15 -1.26 12.96
N LYS A 114 -13.84 -1.34 11.67
CA LYS A 114 -14.84 -1.49 10.60
C LYS A 114 -15.38 -2.90 10.44
N VAL A 115 -14.73 -3.90 11.02
CA VAL A 115 -15.23 -5.28 11.04
C VAL A 115 -15.47 -5.67 12.50
N PRO A 116 -16.74 -5.89 12.91
CA PRO A 116 -17.06 -6.28 14.28
C PRO A 116 -16.29 -7.52 14.72
N GLY A 117 -15.72 -7.50 15.92
CA GLY A 117 -14.93 -8.58 16.52
C GLY A 117 -13.48 -8.69 16.03
N LEU A 118 -13.08 -7.98 14.96
CA LEU A 118 -11.71 -8.08 14.41
C LEU A 118 -10.67 -7.50 15.38
N ALA A 119 -10.90 -6.30 15.89
CA ALA A 119 -9.98 -5.67 16.84
C ALA A 119 -9.84 -6.48 18.14
N GLU A 120 -10.93 -7.12 18.61
CA GLU A 120 -10.90 -7.97 19.78
C GLU A 120 -10.09 -9.26 19.51
N SER A 121 -10.32 -9.94 18.39
CA SER A 121 -9.53 -11.12 17.99
C SER A 121 -8.05 -10.78 17.85
N ALA A 122 -7.72 -9.60 17.31
CA ALA A 122 -6.34 -9.14 17.22
C ALA A 122 -5.72 -8.88 18.61
N ALA A 123 -6.46 -8.26 19.53
CA ALA A 123 -5.99 -8.02 20.89
C ALA A 123 -5.74 -9.31 21.68
N ARG A 124 -6.48 -10.38 21.39
CA ARG A 124 -6.28 -11.72 21.98
C ARG A 124 -5.08 -12.46 21.37
N GLY A 125 -4.55 -12.02 20.22
CA GLY A 125 -3.48 -12.70 19.49
C GLY A 125 -3.95 -13.87 18.60
N ASP A 126 -5.26 -14.08 18.49
CA ASP A 126 -5.85 -15.11 17.62
C ASP A 126 -5.91 -14.67 16.15
N ALA A 127 -5.85 -13.36 15.91
CA ALA A 127 -5.79 -12.74 14.60
C ALA A 127 -4.60 -11.76 14.51
N VAL A 128 -3.85 -11.82 13.41
CA VAL A 128 -2.66 -11.00 13.17
C VAL A 128 -2.68 -10.45 11.73
N HIS A 129 -1.90 -9.41 11.48
CA HIS A 129 -1.75 -8.85 10.15
C HIS A 129 -0.30 -8.40 9.91
N TYR A 130 0.07 -8.16 8.64
CA TYR A 130 1.39 -7.62 8.25
C TYR A 130 1.28 -6.33 7.43
N TYR A 131 0.29 -5.48 7.77
CA TYR A 131 0.04 -4.18 7.15
C TYR A 131 0.57 -2.98 7.98
N SER A 132 1.42 -3.26 8.96
CA SER A 132 2.26 -2.33 9.70
C SER A 132 3.50 -3.05 10.20
N VAL A 133 4.54 -2.32 10.58
CA VAL A 133 5.80 -2.90 11.10
C VAL A 133 5.53 -3.74 12.35
N ALA A 134 4.77 -3.20 13.30
CA ALA A 134 4.40 -3.92 14.52
C ALA A 134 3.57 -5.17 14.21
N GLY A 135 2.53 -5.02 13.36
CA GLY A 135 1.69 -6.15 12.95
C GLY A 135 2.45 -7.26 12.23
N ALA A 136 3.43 -6.91 11.39
CA ALA A 136 4.29 -7.89 10.73
C ALA A 136 5.16 -8.67 11.74
N GLY A 137 5.64 -7.99 12.78
CA GLY A 137 6.33 -8.62 13.91
C GLY A 137 5.43 -9.57 14.70
N ASP A 138 4.16 -9.18 14.94
CA ASP A 138 3.16 -10.03 15.59
C ASP A 138 2.85 -11.27 14.73
N ALA A 139 2.63 -11.07 13.43
CA ALA A 139 2.39 -12.15 12.48
C ALA A 139 3.58 -13.12 12.41
N ARG A 140 4.82 -12.62 12.42
CA ARG A 140 6.04 -13.46 12.51
C ARG A 140 6.01 -14.34 13.75
N ARG A 141 5.71 -13.77 14.93
CA ARG A 141 5.67 -14.53 16.19
C ARG A 141 4.57 -15.58 16.20
N ALA A 142 3.39 -15.22 15.71
CA ALA A 142 2.26 -16.14 15.63
C ALA A 142 2.57 -17.32 14.71
N LEU A 143 3.06 -17.08 13.49
CA LEU A 143 3.40 -18.12 12.51
C LEU A 143 4.60 -18.98 12.96
N ALA A 144 5.59 -18.38 13.63
CA ALA A 144 6.73 -19.13 14.17
C ALA A 144 6.29 -20.18 15.22
N ASN A 145 5.24 -19.88 16.01
CA ASN A 145 4.69 -20.78 17.01
C ASN A 145 3.56 -21.70 16.49
N PHE A 146 3.07 -21.46 15.27
CA PHE A 146 2.00 -22.26 14.68
C PHE A 146 2.55 -23.56 14.07
N SER A 147 1.93 -24.71 14.37
CA SER A 147 2.42 -26.03 13.93
C SER A 147 1.34 -26.97 13.44
N ALA A 148 0.08 -26.69 13.73
CA ALA A 148 -1.05 -27.53 13.28
C ALA A 148 -2.36 -26.75 13.36
N GLY A 149 -3.38 -27.21 12.64
CA GLY A 149 -4.73 -26.66 12.66
C GLY A 149 -5.06 -25.81 11.44
N LYS A 150 -6.07 -24.97 11.57
CA LYS A 150 -6.60 -24.13 10.48
C LYS A 150 -5.95 -22.76 10.48
N LEU A 151 -5.16 -22.49 9.45
CA LEU A 151 -4.57 -21.17 9.17
C LEU A 151 -5.37 -20.50 8.06
N VAL A 152 -6.09 -19.43 8.40
CA VAL A 152 -6.94 -18.71 7.46
C VAL A 152 -6.31 -17.36 7.13
N PHE A 153 -6.08 -17.09 5.84
CA PHE A 153 -5.80 -15.75 5.32
C PHE A 153 -7.11 -15.12 4.87
N LEU A 154 -7.40 -13.91 5.36
CA LEU A 154 -8.68 -13.24 5.13
C LEU A 154 -8.48 -11.84 4.57
N VAL A 155 -9.03 -11.57 3.40
CA VAL A 155 -9.23 -10.21 2.92
C VAL A 155 -10.56 -9.71 3.48
N THR A 156 -10.51 -8.78 4.43
CA THR A 156 -11.72 -8.37 5.16
C THR A 156 -12.63 -7.44 4.37
N SER A 157 -12.05 -6.60 3.50
CA SER A 157 -12.81 -5.63 2.70
C SER A 157 -12.01 -5.14 1.49
N GLN A 158 -12.69 -4.41 0.60
CA GLN A 158 -12.09 -3.70 -0.54
C GLN A 158 -12.45 -2.21 -0.46
N PRO A 159 -11.60 -1.30 -1.00
CA PRO A 159 -10.26 -1.58 -1.51
C PRO A 159 -9.23 -1.77 -0.39
N PHE A 160 -8.12 -2.42 -0.70
CA PHE A 160 -7.00 -2.63 0.22
C PHE A 160 -5.65 -2.34 -0.47
N ARG A 161 -4.61 -2.11 0.34
CA ARG A 161 -3.25 -1.84 -0.17
C ARG A 161 -2.60 -3.12 -0.68
N CYS A 162 -1.89 -3.02 -1.79
CA CYS A 162 -1.12 -4.10 -2.41
C CYS A 162 -1.97 -5.33 -2.78
N PRO A 163 -2.50 -5.37 -4.01
CA PRO A 163 -3.46 -6.40 -4.44
C PRO A 163 -2.90 -7.82 -4.43
N VAL A 164 -1.57 -8.00 -4.43
CA VAL A 164 -0.92 -9.33 -4.35
C VAL A 164 -0.59 -9.76 -2.93
N ALA A 165 -0.50 -8.82 -1.98
CA ALA A 165 0.02 -9.09 -0.65
C ALA A 165 -0.72 -10.21 0.11
N PRO A 166 -2.07 -10.35 0.07
CA PRO A 166 -2.76 -11.44 0.77
C PRO A 166 -2.29 -12.82 0.31
N TYR A 167 -2.08 -12.96 -0.97
CA TYR A 167 -1.70 -14.21 -1.64
C TYR A 167 -0.20 -14.51 -1.46
N GLU A 168 0.62 -13.48 -1.56
CA GLU A 168 2.04 -13.54 -1.21
C GLU A 168 2.24 -13.98 0.25
N GLY A 169 1.47 -13.41 1.16
CA GLY A 169 1.53 -13.79 2.57
C GLY A 169 1.19 -15.26 2.79
N ALA A 170 0.16 -15.79 2.13
CA ALA A 170 -0.22 -17.19 2.22
C ALA A 170 0.88 -18.13 1.65
N LEU A 171 1.49 -17.76 0.52
CA LEU A 171 2.63 -18.50 -0.06
C LEU A 171 3.84 -18.51 0.87
N LEU A 172 4.19 -17.35 1.43
CA LEU A 172 5.30 -17.23 2.39
C LEU A 172 5.05 -17.95 3.71
N ALA A 173 3.79 -17.99 4.18
CA ALA A 173 3.42 -18.81 5.34
C ALA A 173 3.55 -20.29 5.02
N SER A 174 3.10 -20.74 3.84
CA SER A 174 3.29 -22.13 3.39
C SER A 174 4.76 -22.52 3.33
N ASP A 175 5.62 -21.64 2.82
CA ASP A 175 7.07 -21.82 2.76
C ASP A 175 7.69 -21.93 4.17
N LEU A 176 7.31 -21.06 5.11
CA LEU A 176 7.75 -21.12 6.51
C LEU A 176 7.37 -22.44 7.19
N LEU A 177 6.10 -22.86 7.01
CA LEU A 177 5.60 -24.11 7.59
C LEU A 177 6.29 -25.34 6.98
N SER A 178 6.66 -25.28 5.71
CA SER A 178 7.44 -26.32 5.03
C SER A 178 8.86 -26.40 5.55
N GLU A 179 9.53 -25.24 5.76
CA GLU A 179 10.86 -25.19 6.37
C GLU A 179 10.88 -25.75 7.79
N LYS A 180 9.75 -25.64 8.51
CA LYS A 180 9.56 -26.19 9.86
C LYS A 180 9.14 -27.67 9.87
N ASP A 181 8.97 -28.32 8.72
CA ASP A 181 8.45 -29.68 8.57
C ASP A 181 7.04 -29.89 9.17
N VAL A 182 6.21 -28.84 9.26
CA VAL A 182 4.85 -28.92 9.84
C VAL A 182 3.74 -28.62 8.82
N ARG A 183 4.08 -28.30 7.56
CA ARG A 183 3.11 -27.88 6.54
C ARG A 183 1.95 -28.86 6.36
N SER A 184 2.20 -30.18 6.45
CA SER A 184 1.19 -31.22 6.31
C SER A 184 0.16 -31.28 7.43
N ASN A 185 0.44 -30.65 8.58
CA ASN A 185 -0.46 -30.58 9.74
C ASN A 185 -1.38 -29.36 9.69
N VAL A 186 -1.21 -28.50 8.69
CA VAL A 186 -1.91 -27.21 8.59
C VAL A 186 -2.87 -27.18 7.41
N ASP A 187 -4.14 -26.93 7.69
CA ASP A 187 -5.16 -26.61 6.70
C ASP A 187 -5.08 -25.11 6.41
N LEU A 188 -4.45 -24.76 5.27
CA LEU A 188 -4.18 -23.38 4.87
C LEU A 188 -5.14 -22.95 3.76
N SER A 189 -5.87 -21.88 4.02
CA SER A 189 -6.86 -21.33 3.08
C SER A 189 -6.84 -19.81 3.00
N VAL A 190 -7.28 -19.28 1.86
CA VAL A 190 -7.46 -17.84 1.61
C VAL A 190 -8.92 -17.57 1.30
N TYR A 191 -9.52 -16.62 2.02
CA TYR A 191 -10.88 -16.11 1.79
C TYR A 191 -10.82 -14.63 1.39
N THR A 192 -11.56 -14.26 0.34
CA THR A 192 -11.56 -12.91 -0.22
C THR A 192 -12.94 -12.54 -0.79
N PRO A 193 -13.36 -11.26 -0.73
CA PRO A 193 -14.54 -10.80 -1.44
C PRO A 193 -14.37 -10.74 -2.96
N GLU A 194 -13.13 -10.88 -3.48
CA GLU A 194 -12.87 -10.92 -4.91
C GLU A 194 -13.28 -12.27 -5.51
N LEU A 195 -13.82 -12.26 -6.74
CA LEU A 195 -14.06 -13.50 -7.49
C LEU A 195 -12.73 -14.21 -7.81
N HIS A 196 -11.75 -13.43 -8.24
CA HIS A 196 -10.36 -13.84 -8.47
C HIS A 196 -9.42 -12.77 -7.95
N PRO A 197 -8.19 -13.11 -7.52
CA PRO A 197 -7.17 -12.15 -7.15
C PRO A 197 -6.96 -11.09 -8.24
N MET A 198 -6.70 -9.85 -7.83
CA MET A 198 -6.27 -8.77 -8.72
C MET A 198 -7.25 -8.48 -9.89
N PRO A 199 -8.55 -8.25 -9.67
CA PRO A 199 -9.54 -8.07 -10.74
C PRO A 199 -9.24 -6.88 -11.67
N SER A 200 -8.47 -5.89 -11.22
CA SER A 200 -8.02 -4.75 -12.00
C SER A 200 -6.83 -5.05 -12.93
N ALA A 201 -6.19 -6.22 -12.78
CA ALA A 201 -5.11 -6.68 -13.68
C ALA A 201 -5.65 -7.39 -14.94
N GLY A 202 -6.97 -7.50 -15.08
CA GLY A 202 -7.61 -8.22 -16.19
C GLY A 202 -7.81 -9.71 -15.89
N PRO A 203 -8.13 -10.52 -16.90
CA PRO A 203 -8.63 -11.88 -16.69
C PRO A 203 -7.55 -12.94 -16.51
N TYR A 204 -6.26 -12.61 -16.64
CA TYR A 204 -5.21 -13.64 -16.71
C TYR A 204 -4.47 -13.84 -15.38
N ALA A 205 -4.02 -12.78 -14.72
CA ALA A 205 -3.19 -12.86 -13.52
C ALA A 205 -3.90 -13.56 -12.35
N GLY A 206 -5.19 -13.29 -12.16
CA GLY A 206 -5.97 -13.88 -11.08
C GLY A 206 -6.01 -15.41 -11.13
N PRO A 207 -6.47 -16.04 -12.24
CA PRO A 207 -6.44 -17.49 -12.39
C PRO A 207 -5.05 -18.12 -12.26
N GLN A 208 -4.00 -17.47 -12.79
CA GLN A 208 -2.61 -17.93 -12.61
C GLN A 208 -2.23 -17.95 -11.12
N LEU A 209 -2.59 -16.90 -10.38
CA LEU A 209 -2.32 -16.82 -8.94
C LEU A 209 -3.10 -17.87 -8.15
N VAL A 210 -4.36 -18.12 -8.49
CA VAL A 210 -5.15 -19.22 -7.88
C VAL A 210 -4.48 -20.58 -8.15
N GLN A 211 -3.98 -20.81 -9.36
CA GLN A 211 -3.26 -22.05 -9.66
C GLN A 211 -1.97 -22.17 -8.83
N LEU A 212 -1.21 -21.08 -8.70
CA LEU A 212 -0.01 -21.04 -7.87
C LEU A 212 -0.30 -21.35 -6.39
N LEU A 213 -1.41 -20.83 -5.84
CA LEU A 213 -1.86 -21.17 -4.49
C LEU A 213 -2.14 -22.67 -4.35
N ARG A 214 -2.92 -23.23 -5.29
CA ARG A 214 -3.26 -24.66 -5.31
C ARG A 214 -2.03 -25.57 -5.40
N ASP A 215 -1.06 -25.21 -6.23
CA ASP A 215 0.20 -25.96 -6.39
C ASP A 215 1.02 -25.98 -5.09
N ASN A 216 0.80 -25.01 -4.20
CA ASN A 216 1.37 -24.94 -2.86
C ASN A 216 0.43 -25.46 -1.75
N GLY A 217 -0.63 -26.19 -2.14
CA GLY A 217 -1.59 -26.79 -1.21
C GLY A 217 -2.42 -25.79 -0.42
N ILE A 218 -2.68 -24.61 -0.99
CA ILE A 218 -3.46 -23.52 -0.38
C ILE A 218 -4.84 -23.47 -1.04
N ALA A 219 -5.92 -23.64 -0.26
CA ALA A 219 -7.26 -23.53 -0.75
C ALA A 219 -7.63 -22.05 -0.99
N PHE A 220 -8.27 -21.73 -2.13
CA PHE A 220 -8.75 -20.39 -2.46
C PHE A 220 -10.27 -20.35 -2.48
N HIS A 221 -10.84 -19.38 -1.76
CA HIS A 221 -12.29 -19.14 -1.65
C HIS A 221 -12.59 -17.67 -1.97
N GLY A 222 -13.02 -17.44 -3.22
CA GLY A 222 -13.48 -16.12 -3.68
C GLY A 222 -14.93 -15.83 -3.28
N GLU A 223 -15.38 -14.60 -3.49
CA GLU A 223 -16.74 -14.12 -3.25
C GLU A 223 -17.23 -14.22 -1.79
N HIS A 224 -16.30 -14.33 -0.84
CA HIS A 224 -16.58 -14.38 0.59
C HIS A 224 -16.43 -12.99 1.23
N ARG A 225 -17.53 -12.28 1.34
CA ARG A 225 -17.57 -10.95 1.96
C ARG A 225 -17.71 -11.08 3.47
N THR A 226 -16.70 -10.62 4.20
CA THR A 226 -16.68 -10.65 5.67
C THR A 226 -17.78 -9.77 6.24
N GLU A 227 -18.58 -10.30 7.15
CA GLU A 227 -19.57 -9.57 7.94
C GLU A 227 -19.00 -9.25 9.33
N ARG A 228 -18.51 -10.25 10.05
CA ARG A 228 -17.94 -10.12 11.39
C ARG A 228 -16.98 -11.27 11.72
N ILE A 229 -16.20 -11.07 12.77
CA ILE A 229 -15.44 -12.14 13.43
C ILE A 229 -16.13 -12.45 14.75
N ASP A 230 -16.26 -13.71 15.09
CA ASP A 230 -16.63 -14.18 16.43
C ASP A 230 -15.36 -14.53 17.20
N PRO A 231 -14.92 -13.68 18.17
CA PRO A 231 -13.65 -13.91 18.87
C PRO A 231 -13.72 -15.10 19.82
N ASP A 232 -14.91 -15.42 20.37
CA ASP A 232 -15.07 -16.52 21.31
C ASP A 232 -15.06 -17.88 20.61
N GLY A 233 -15.77 -17.96 19.48
CA GLY A 233 -15.83 -19.16 18.66
C GLY A 233 -14.63 -19.33 17.71
N LYS A 234 -13.79 -18.31 17.54
CA LYS A 234 -12.76 -18.23 16.50
C LYS A 234 -13.32 -18.54 15.12
N VAL A 235 -14.33 -17.76 14.74
CA VAL A 235 -15.10 -17.98 13.50
C VAL A 235 -15.19 -16.68 12.72
N VAL A 236 -14.90 -16.76 11.41
CA VAL A 236 -15.28 -15.71 10.44
C VAL A 236 -16.71 -16.00 9.97
N VAL A 237 -17.55 -14.98 10.02
CA VAL A 237 -18.92 -15.02 9.49
C VAL A 237 -18.97 -14.18 8.21
N PHE A 238 -19.46 -14.75 7.14
CA PHE A 238 -19.61 -14.08 5.86
C PHE A 238 -21.04 -13.57 5.64
N ALA A 239 -21.21 -12.60 4.75
CA ALA A 239 -22.49 -11.93 4.49
C ALA A 239 -23.58 -12.84 3.91
N ASP A 240 -23.22 -13.99 3.34
CA ASP A 240 -24.13 -15.02 2.87
C ASP A 240 -24.55 -16.02 3.97
N GLY A 241 -24.07 -15.81 5.20
CA GLY A 241 -24.33 -16.67 6.35
C GLY A 241 -23.38 -17.86 6.47
N THR A 242 -22.47 -18.08 5.51
CA THR A 242 -21.45 -19.12 5.64
C THR A 242 -20.40 -18.74 6.69
N THR A 243 -19.71 -19.74 7.21
CA THR A 243 -18.73 -19.54 8.28
C THR A 243 -17.48 -20.36 8.07
N VAL A 244 -16.34 -19.88 8.56
CA VAL A 244 -15.10 -20.66 8.67
C VAL A 244 -14.49 -20.50 10.06
N SER A 245 -14.13 -21.60 10.70
CA SER A 245 -13.36 -21.59 11.95
C SER A 245 -11.87 -21.51 11.65
N PHE A 246 -11.11 -20.91 12.56
CA PHE A 246 -9.66 -20.80 12.48
C PHE A 246 -8.97 -21.07 13.82
N ASP A 247 -7.75 -21.56 13.77
CA ASP A 247 -6.85 -21.60 14.93
C ASP A 247 -5.93 -20.38 14.95
N LEU A 248 -5.55 -19.89 13.76
CA LEU A 248 -4.88 -18.61 13.55
C LEU A 248 -5.48 -17.91 12.31
N LEU A 249 -5.83 -16.63 12.47
CA LEU A 249 -6.30 -15.76 11.41
C LEU A 249 -5.20 -14.77 11.02
N VAL A 250 -4.79 -14.75 9.75
CA VAL A 250 -3.95 -13.70 9.18
C VAL A 250 -4.83 -12.84 8.28
N PHE A 251 -5.02 -11.58 8.61
CA PHE A 251 -6.01 -10.77 7.90
C PHE A 251 -5.38 -9.55 7.21
N VAL A 252 -6.02 -9.16 6.11
CA VAL A 252 -5.86 -7.83 5.51
C VAL A 252 -6.83 -6.91 6.22
N PRO A 253 -6.36 -5.88 6.95
CA PRO A 253 -7.27 -4.98 7.66
C PRO A 253 -8.12 -4.18 6.68
N PRO A 254 -9.32 -3.74 7.07
CA PRO A 254 -10.01 -2.70 6.34
C PRO A 254 -9.13 -1.45 6.23
N HIS A 255 -9.18 -0.78 5.10
CA HIS A 255 -8.40 0.42 4.84
C HIS A 255 -9.29 1.64 4.67
N GLU A 256 -8.86 2.77 5.20
CA GLU A 256 -9.47 4.07 5.01
C GLU A 256 -8.39 5.10 4.66
N PRO A 257 -8.72 6.19 3.94
CA PRO A 257 -7.76 7.27 3.75
C PRO A 257 -7.38 7.86 5.11
N SER A 258 -6.11 8.19 5.30
CA SER A 258 -5.64 8.80 6.56
C SER A 258 -6.18 10.21 6.74
N VAL A 259 -6.38 10.93 5.64
CA VAL A 259 -6.94 12.29 5.61
C VAL A 259 -7.95 12.40 4.47
N THR A 260 -9.02 13.15 4.69
CA THR A 260 -10.05 13.45 3.68
C THR A 260 -10.17 14.96 3.50
N ILE A 261 -10.68 15.43 2.35
CA ILE A 261 -10.96 16.87 2.14
C ILE A 261 -12.33 17.21 2.72
N GLU A 262 -13.34 16.41 2.43
CA GLU A 262 -14.71 16.58 2.92
C GLU A 262 -15.35 15.23 3.20
N GLY A 263 -16.01 15.10 4.33
CA GLY A 263 -16.75 13.88 4.67
C GLY A 263 -15.85 12.68 4.93
N SER A 264 -16.26 11.52 4.43
CA SER A 264 -15.55 10.25 4.56
C SER A 264 -15.33 9.64 3.18
N GLY A 265 -14.25 8.89 3.02
CA GLY A 265 -13.95 8.13 1.82
C GLY A 265 -12.67 8.57 1.09
N TRP A 266 -12.36 7.82 0.05
CA TRP A 266 -11.19 8.06 -0.79
C TRP A 266 -11.37 9.35 -1.60
N ILE A 267 -10.29 10.08 -1.85
CA ILE A 267 -10.33 11.38 -2.54
C ILE A 267 -10.43 11.14 -4.05
N ASP A 268 -11.56 11.51 -4.64
CA ASP A 268 -11.75 11.45 -6.10
C ASP A 268 -10.82 12.43 -6.81
N VAL A 269 -10.18 11.94 -7.86
CA VAL A 269 -9.27 12.71 -8.70
C VAL A 269 -9.55 12.48 -10.18
N ASP A 270 -9.21 13.46 -10.99
CA ASP A 270 -9.08 13.26 -12.42
C ASP A 270 -7.97 12.24 -12.71
N ALA A 271 -8.33 11.18 -13.43
CA ALA A 271 -7.44 10.02 -13.63
C ALA A 271 -6.20 10.31 -14.48
N GLU A 272 -6.18 11.43 -15.19
CA GLU A 272 -5.02 11.86 -15.98
C GLU A 272 -4.12 12.77 -15.17
N THR A 273 -4.69 13.81 -14.57
CA THR A 273 -3.92 14.89 -13.93
C THR A 273 -3.68 14.71 -12.45
N MET A 274 -4.38 13.78 -11.78
CA MET A 274 -4.42 13.58 -10.33
C MET A 274 -5.02 14.78 -9.56
N GLN A 275 -5.62 15.76 -10.23
CA GLN A 275 -6.24 16.90 -9.61
C GLN A 275 -7.59 16.51 -9.01
N THR A 276 -7.89 17.02 -7.82
CA THR A 276 -9.20 16.90 -7.20
C THR A 276 -10.20 17.87 -7.86
N ARG A 277 -11.46 17.83 -7.45
CA ARG A 277 -12.45 18.84 -7.88
C ARG A 277 -12.12 20.26 -7.45
N TYR A 278 -11.17 20.43 -6.53
CA TYR A 278 -10.73 21.74 -6.04
C TYR A 278 -9.50 22.21 -6.80
N ASP A 279 -9.56 23.47 -7.24
CA ASP A 279 -8.46 24.09 -7.95
C ASP A 279 -7.20 24.21 -7.08
N GLY A 280 -6.06 23.78 -7.61
CA GLY A 280 -4.78 23.81 -6.91
C GLY A 280 -4.60 22.70 -5.86
N ILE A 281 -5.44 21.66 -5.85
CA ILE A 281 -5.34 20.51 -4.92
C ILE A 281 -5.27 19.19 -5.70
N TRP A 282 -4.25 18.39 -5.41
CA TRP A 282 -4.02 17.06 -5.97
C TRP A 282 -4.03 16.01 -4.86
N ALA A 283 -4.42 14.78 -5.20
CA ALA A 283 -4.26 13.63 -4.30
C ALA A 283 -3.64 12.47 -5.06
N ILE A 284 -2.71 11.76 -4.41
CA ILE A 284 -1.92 10.68 -5.02
C ILE A 284 -1.73 9.49 -4.09
N GLY A 285 -1.37 8.35 -4.65
CA GLY A 285 -1.13 7.13 -3.88
C GLY A 285 -2.40 6.56 -3.28
N ASP A 286 -2.27 5.89 -2.13
CA ASP A 286 -3.36 5.12 -1.56
C ASP A 286 -4.54 5.97 -1.08
N THR A 287 -4.36 7.26 -0.82
CA THR A 287 -5.46 8.17 -0.43
C THR A 287 -6.40 8.51 -1.58
N ALA A 288 -5.91 8.43 -2.84
CA ALA A 288 -6.68 8.79 -4.03
C ALA A 288 -7.57 7.65 -4.53
N ALA A 289 -8.75 8.00 -5.03
CA ALA A 289 -9.62 7.12 -5.82
C ALA A 289 -9.40 7.41 -7.30
N VAL A 290 -8.75 6.47 -7.99
CA VAL A 290 -8.49 6.56 -9.43
C VAL A 290 -9.27 5.48 -10.15
N THR A 291 -10.06 5.86 -11.14
CA THR A 291 -10.75 4.92 -12.04
C THR A 291 -10.01 4.83 -13.37
N SER A 292 -9.62 3.61 -13.74
CA SER A 292 -8.95 3.35 -15.02
C SER A 292 -9.91 3.53 -16.21
N PRO A 293 -9.42 3.67 -17.45
CA PRO A 293 -10.25 3.76 -18.64
C PRO A 293 -11.20 2.55 -18.85
N SER A 294 -10.87 1.40 -18.28
CA SER A 294 -11.75 0.21 -18.31
C SER A 294 -12.87 0.24 -17.25
N GLY A 295 -13.00 1.34 -16.48
CA GLY A 295 -14.00 1.49 -15.41
C GLY A 295 -13.67 0.74 -14.11
N LYS A 296 -12.47 0.17 -14.01
CA LYS A 296 -12.01 -0.51 -12.78
C LYS A 296 -11.18 0.43 -11.89
N PRO A 297 -11.26 0.29 -10.56
CA PRO A 297 -10.40 1.05 -9.69
C PRO A 297 -8.92 0.68 -9.93
N LEU A 298 -8.05 1.68 -9.99
CA LEU A 298 -6.61 1.45 -10.04
C LEU A 298 -6.15 0.87 -8.69
N PRO A 299 -5.28 -0.16 -8.70
CA PRO A 299 -4.81 -0.74 -7.45
C PRO A 299 -4.05 0.24 -6.56
N LYS A 300 -4.23 0.13 -5.25
CA LYS A 300 -3.43 0.87 -4.27
C LYS A 300 -2.05 0.21 -4.14
N ALA A 301 -1.12 0.65 -4.99
CA ALA A 301 0.23 0.09 -5.09
C ALA A 301 1.30 1.17 -5.23
N ALA A 302 2.49 0.90 -4.72
CA ALA A 302 3.61 1.85 -4.69
C ALA A 302 3.95 2.44 -6.06
N ILE A 303 3.90 1.62 -7.11
CA ILE A 303 4.17 2.09 -8.49
C ILE A 303 3.19 3.16 -8.94
N PHE A 304 1.90 3.06 -8.57
CA PHE A 304 0.92 4.07 -8.93
C PHE A 304 1.01 5.32 -8.05
N ALA A 305 1.55 5.20 -6.82
CA ALA A 305 1.91 6.37 -6.02
C ALA A 305 3.07 7.15 -6.67
N LYS A 306 4.09 6.45 -7.20
CA LYS A 306 5.20 7.06 -7.95
C LYS A 306 4.71 7.70 -9.26
N ASN A 307 3.90 6.99 -10.05
CA ASN A 307 3.34 7.52 -11.31
C ASN A 307 2.44 8.74 -11.06
N GLY A 308 1.59 8.69 -10.02
CA GLY A 308 0.74 9.81 -9.61
C GLY A 308 1.55 11.00 -9.13
N ALA A 309 2.66 10.76 -8.42
CA ALA A 309 3.57 11.82 -8.00
C ALA A 309 4.19 12.57 -9.19
N LYS A 310 4.59 11.83 -10.23
CA LYS A 310 5.11 12.43 -11.46
C LYS A 310 4.07 13.31 -12.14
N ALA A 311 2.85 12.79 -12.34
CA ALA A 311 1.75 13.54 -12.93
C ALA A 311 1.42 14.79 -12.10
N ALA A 312 1.24 14.65 -10.78
CA ALA A 312 0.91 15.75 -9.89
C ALA A 312 2.00 16.82 -9.84
N ALA A 313 3.28 16.44 -9.71
CA ALA A 313 4.40 17.39 -9.68
C ALA A 313 4.44 18.27 -10.95
N GLN A 314 4.31 17.65 -12.13
CA GLN A 314 4.29 18.38 -13.40
C GLN A 314 3.08 19.32 -13.50
N ASN A 315 1.90 18.87 -13.08
CA ASN A 315 0.68 19.70 -13.10
C ASN A 315 0.71 20.82 -12.07
N VAL A 316 1.30 20.61 -10.89
CA VAL A 316 1.54 21.64 -9.89
C VAL A 316 2.48 22.73 -10.44
N LEU A 317 3.60 22.34 -11.03
CA LEU A 317 4.55 23.31 -11.61
C LEU A 317 3.91 24.10 -12.75
N ARG A 318 3.12 23.46 -13.59
CA ARG A 318 2.34 24.13 -14.65
C ARG A 318 1.30 25.11 -14.05
N TYR A 319 0.55 24.68 -13.06
CA TYR A 319 -0.45 25.50 -12.37
C TYR A 319 0.16 26.75 -11.73
N LEU A 320 1.35 26.63 -11.18
CA LEU A 320 2.09 27.75 -10.58
C LEU A 320 2.84 28.62 -11.61
N GLY A 321 2.73 28.32 -12.92
CA GLY A 321 3.43 29.06 -13.98
C GLY A 321 4.95 28.85 -13.97
N ARG A 322 5.41 27.69 -13.50
CA ARG A 322 6.84 27.32 -13.44
C ARG A 322 7.24 26.37 -14.58
N SER A 323 6.30 25.82 -15.29
CA SER A 323 6.49 24.93 -16.44
C SER A 323 5.31 25.05 -17.39
N ASP A 324 5.54 24.89 -18.69
CA ASP A 324 4.48 24.78 -19.69
C ASP A 324 4.00 23.31 -19.86
N ARG A 325 4.73 22.35 -19.27
CA ARG A 325 4.45 20.91 -19.41
C ARG A 325 3.44 20.47 -18.35
N GLY A 326 2.36 19.82 -18.79
CA GLY A 326 1.48 19.05 -17.94
C GLY A 326 1.94 17.59 -17.81
N GLY A 327 1.48 16.91 -16.76
CA GLY A 327 1.71 15.51 -16.52
C GLY A 327 0.44 14.69 -16.72
N ALA A 328 0.62 13.43 -17.12
CA ALA A 328 -0.45 12.44 -17.19
C ALA A 328 -0.06 11.19 -16.40
N LEU A 329 -1.03 10.64 -15.66
CA LEU A 329 -0.84 9.40 -14.92
C LEU A 329 -0.57 8.27 -15.90
N SER A 330 0.52 7.55 -15.69
CA SER A 330 0.83 6.35 -16.44
C SER A 330 0.09 5.14 -15.88
N GLY A 331 -0.57 4.38 -16.74
CA GLY A 331 -1.14 3.06 -16.42
C GLY A 331 -0.11 1.94 -16.30
N LEU A 332 1.15 2.19 -16.66
CA LEU A 332 2.22 1.19 -16.57
C LEU A 332 2.47 0.85 -15.09
N GLY A 333 2.33 -0.42 -14.78
CA GLY A 333 2.49 -0.91 -13.43
C GLY A 333 3.15 -2.29 -13.39
N TYR A 334 3.71 -2.60 -12.23
CA TYR A 334 4.23 -3.93 -11.92
C TYR A 334 4.11 -4.21 -10.43
N CYS A 335 4.15 -5.47 -10.09
CA CYS A 335 4.33 -5.93 -8.72
C CYS A 335 5.12 -7.24 -8.72
N TYR A 336 5.83 -7.47 -7.64
CA TYR A 336 6.48 -8.73 -7.33
C TYR A 336 5.66 -9.48 -6.30
N LEU A 337 5.62 -10.81 -6.44
CA LEU A 337 4.95 -11.72 -5.54
C LEU A 337 5.97 -12.78 -5.11
N ASP A 338 6.46 -12.72 -3.88
CA ASP A 338 7.33 -13.77 -3.35
C ASP A 338 6.54 -15.08 -3.15
N THR A 339 7.15 -16.17 -3.56
CA THR A 339 6.51 -17.51 -3.56
C THR A 339 7.15 -18.49 -2.58
N GLY A 340 8.11 -18.03 -1.79
CA GLY A 340 8.97 -18.85 -0.94
C GLY A 340 10.32 -19.14 -1.57
N GLN A 341 11.26 -19.73 -0.80
CA GLN A 341 12.60 -20.11 -1.24
C GLN A 341 13.38 -18.99 -1.95
N HIS A 342 13.16 -17.72 -1.52
CA HIS A 342 13.76 -16.52 -2.14
C HIS A 342 13.51 -16.46 -3.67
N ARG A 343 12.29 -16.81 -4.08
CA ARG A 343 11.82 -16.69 -5.47
C ARG A 343 10.58 -15.81 -5.51
N ALA A 344 10.44 -15.03 -6.57
CA ALA A 344 9.27 -14.20 -6.82
C ALA A 344 8.78 -14.36 -8.26
N ALA A 345 7.47 -14.22 -8.46
CA ALA A 345 6.87 -13.94 -9.76
C ALA A 345 6.72 -12.43 -9.96
N GLN A 346 6.65 -11.96 -11.19
CA GLN A 346 6.35 -10.58 -11.53
C GLN A 346 5.10 -10.50 -12.39
N GLY A 347 4.18 -9.59 -12.03
CA GLY A 347 3.11 -9.11 -12.90
C GLY A 347 3.46 -7.72 -13.39
N LYS A 348 3.47 -7.50 -14.73
CA LYS A 348 3.80 -6.21 -15.33
C LYS A 348 2.94 -5.95 -16.57
N GLY A 349 2.51 -4.71 -16.72
CA GLY A 349 1.79 -4.28 -17.92
C GLY A 349 1.14 -2.91 -17.75
N ASP A 350 0.24 -2.58 -18.70
CA ASP A 350 -0.51 -1.33 -18.70
C ASP A 350 -1.93 -1.57 -18.18
N PHE A 351 -2.23 -1.01 -17.01
CA PHE A 351 -3.54 -1.07 -16.36
C PHE A 351 -4.58 -0.15 -17.01
N PHE A 352 -4.17 0.68 -17.97
CA PHE A 352 -5.06 1.54 -18.75
C PHE A 352 -5.43 0.93 -20.13
N SER A 353 -4.92 -0.26 -20.45
CA SER A 353 -5.25 -0.96 -21.69
C SER A 353 -6.74 -1.26 -21.80
N LEU A 354 -7.29 -1.10 -23.02
CA LEU A 354 -8.67 -1.40 -23.34
C LEU A 354 -8.76 -2.65 -24.25
N PRO A 355 -9.83 -3.46 -24.14
CA PRO A 355 -11.02 -3.30 -23.27
C PRO A 355 -10.75 -3.62 -21.79
N HIS A 356 -9.65 -4.23 -21.45
CA HIS A 356 -9.17 -4.54 -20.12
C HIS A 356 -7.65 -4.76 -20.14
N PRO A 357 -6.97 -4.57 -19.01
CA PRO A 357 -5.56 -4.95 -18.85
C PRO A 357 -5.32 -6.44 -19.15
N ALA A 358 -4.13 -6.75 -19.65
CA ALA A 358 -3.74 -8.12 -19.97
C ALA A 358 -2.47 -8.50 -19.20
N ILE A 359 -2.51 -8.36 -17.89
CA ILE A 359 -1.38 -8.67 -17.01
C ILE A 359 -1.31 -10.18 -16.81
N THR A 360 -0.11 -10.74 -16.99
CA THR A 360 0.22 -12.13 -16.67
C THR A 360 1.33 -12.18 -15.65
N LEU A 361 1.35 -13.26 -14.88
CA LEU A 361 2.46 -13.54 -13.96
C LEU A 361 3.55 -14.32 -14.71
N THR A 362 4.79 -13.96 -14.44
CA THR A 362 5.94 -14.76 -14.86
C THR A 362 6.09 -16.00 -13.99
N GLU A 363 6.88 -16.99 -14.45
CA GLU A 363 7.31 -18.06 -13.58
C GLU A 363 8.20 -17.51 -12.44
N PRO A 364 8.03 -18.00 -11.19
CA PRO A 364 8.84 -17.55 -10.09
C PRO A 364 10.34 -17.81 -10.30
N SER A 365 11.17 -16.80 -10.01
CA SER A 365 12.62 -16.90 -10.11
C SER A 365 13.34 -16.15 -8.98
N SER A 366 14.60 -16.54 -8.69
CA SER A 366 15.45 -15.83 -7.75
C SER A 366 15.84 -14.44 -8.26
N SER A 367 15.96 -14.25 -9.57
CA SER A 367 16.25 -12.95 -10.17
C SER A 367 15.18 -11.92 -9.81
N GLN A 368 13.91 -12.29 -9.90
CA GLN A 368 12.80 -11.38 -9.57
C GLN A 368 12.71 -11.07 -8.07
N HIS A 369 13.12 -12.00 -7.21
CA HIS A 369 13.28 -11.72 -5.79
C HIS A 369 14.41 -10.70 -5.55
N HIS A 370 15.53 -10.81 -6.25
CA HIS A 370 16.62 -9.84 -6.19
C HIS A 370 16.19 -8.48 -6.74
N ASP A 371 15.45 -8.42 -7.86
CA ASP A 371 14.92 -7.17 -8.41
C ASP A 371 14.05 -6.42 -7.38
N LYS A 372 13.25 -7.17 -6.60
CA LYS A 372 12.44 -6.60 -5.51
C LYS A 372 13.31 -6.06 -4.36
N GLN A 373 14.42 -6.74 -4.01
CA GLN A 373 15.39 -6.26 -3.03
C GLN A 373 16.14 -5.02 -3.53
N ASP A 374 16.49 -4.99 -4.80
CA ASP A 374 17.17 -3.86 -5.44
C ASP A 374 16.29 -2.61 -5.46
N GLU A 375 14.97 -2.76 -5.66
CA GLU A 375 14.04 -1.63 -5.58
C GLU A 375 14.07 -0.97 -4.18
N GLU A 376 14.09 -1.76 -3.11
CA GLU A 376 14.23 -1.23 -1.76
C GLU A 376 15.60 -0.57 -1.56
N SER A 377 16.66 -1.22 -2.00
CA SER A 377 18.04 -0.73 -1.84
C SER A 377 18.24 0.62 -2.54
N GLN A 378 17.70 0.78 -3.75
CA GLN A 378 17.72 2.04 -4.49
C GLN A 378 16.91 3.14 -3.79
N TRP A 379 15.73 2.81 -3.27
CA TRP A 379 14.91 3.75 -2.52
C TRP A 379 15.60 4.22 -1.25
N ARG A 380 16.20 3.31 -0.47
CA ARG A 380 16.99 3.65 0.71
C ARG A 380 18.20 4.53 0.37
N ALA A 381 18.91 4.18 -0.69
CA ALA A 381 20.07 4.96 -1.14
C ALA A 381 19.70 6.39 -1.53
N MET A 382 18.49 6.62 -2.03
CA MET A 382 17.99 7.95 -2.39
C MET A 382 17.64 8.80 -1.16
N TRP A 383 17.08 8.21 -0.12
CA TRP A 383 16.50 8.96 0.99
C TRP A 383 17.28 8.87 2.31
N GLU A 384 17.96 7.78 2.58
CA GLU A 384 18.81 7.67 3.76
C GLU A 384 20.25 8.14 3.42
N SER A 385 20.84 9.00 4.25
CA SER A 385 22.28 9.24 4.13
C SER A 385 23.00 7.94 4.44
N ARG A 386 23.87 7.49 3.54
CA ARG A 386 24.88 6.51 3.92
C ARG A 386 25.69 7.17 5.05
N SER A 387 25.54 6.70 6.28
CA SER A 387 26.54 6.91 7.31
C SER A 387 27.88 6.49 6.68
N GLY A 388 28.82 7.42 6.59
CA GLY A 388 30.05 7.26 5.86
C GLY A 388 30.72 5.93 6.18
N ALA A 389 31.19 5.28 5.11
CA ALA A 389 32.10 4.18 5.20
C ALA A 389 33.46 4.66 5.70
#